data_ba4c772d4b7f8f307f208269748cbbbe
#
_entry.id   ba4c772d4b7f8f307f208269748cbbbe
#
_cell.length_a   1.000
_cell.length_b   1.000
_cell.length_c   1.000
_cell.angle_alpha   90.00
_cell.angle_beta   90.00
_cell.angle_gamma   90.00
#
_symmetry.space_group_name_H-M   'P 1'
#
loop_
_entity.id
_entity.type
_entity.pdbx_description
1 polymer ?
#
loop_
_entity_poly.entity_id
_entity_poly.type
_entity_poly.pdbx_seq_one_letter_code
_entity_poly.pdbx_strand_id
1 'polypeptide(L)'
;MSFLSQVTTGKVKKPPIIGVHAKPGMGKSTWASHAPKPLFVQLEEGTNSLDVARTPLLKDWSDVVATMGALITEEHDYKTVVFDTIDMLEMAIWKCICERENVKSIELASGGYGRGYKVALEEYWTRFIEGCRVMRDKRNIGTIMLCHSVDREVTSASAETYLRSEPKLFASSSGKVDVADYLIGQCDAWGYFGTDIRTVDSADKERKLAKGGTNFVQHWYPAAAHLAKNRYGITQPITLDINTGFADFCAAMNQEQ
;
A
#
# COMPACT_ATOMS: atom_id res chain seq x y z
N MET A 1 -1.82 -17.70 -35.07
CA MET A 1 -2.19 -16.27 -35.11
C MET A 1 -0.92 -15.44 -34.96
N SER A 2 -0.77 -14.37 -35.73
CA SER A 2 0.39 -13.48 -35.61
C SER A 2 0.34 -12.77 -34.24
N PHE A 3 1.49 -12.63 -33.57
CA PHE A 3 1.58 -11.91 -32.29
C PHE A 3 1.14 -10.44 -32.43
N LEU A 4 1.42 -9.83 -33.59
CA LEU A 4 1.02 -8.46 -33.87
C LEU A 4 -0.49 -8.25 -34.02
N SER A 5 -1.27 -9.29 -34.32
CA SER A 5 -2.75 -9.21 -34.35
C SER A 5 -3.39 -9.04 -32.96
N GLN A 6 -2.62 -9.18 -31.90
CA GLN A 6 -3.06 -8.99 -30.52
C GLN A 6 -2.70 -7.59 -29.98
N VAL A 7 -2.01 -6.75 -30.77
CA VAL A 7 -1.66 -5.39 -30.39
C VAL A 7 -2.89 -4.52 -30.32
N THR A 8 -3.11 -3.85 -29.20
CA THR A 8 -4.18 -2.88 -28.99
C THR A 8 -3.59 -1.47 -28.84
N THR A 9 -4.34 -0.46 -29.24
CA THR A 9 -3.99 0.95 -29.10
C THR A 9 -4.99 1.67 -28.22
N GLY A 10 -4.57 2.75 -27.55
CA GLY A 10 -5.41 3.58 -26.70
C GLY A 10 -5.32 3.27 -25.22
N LYS A 11 -6.02 4.07 -24.39
CA LYS A 11 -6.05 3.93 -22.93
C LYS A 11 -6.91 2.71 -22.55
N VAL A 12 -6.36 1.80 -21.74
CA VAL A 12 -7.11 0.66 -21.20
C VAL A 12 -7.58 1.02 -19.80
N LYS A 13 -8.89 1.08 -19.59
CA LYS A 13 -9.48 1.31 -18.27
C LYS A 13 -9.62 -0.03 -17.54
N LYS A 14 -8.87 -0.19 -16.45
CA LYS A 14 -8.97 -1.32 -15.52
C LYS A 14 -9.12 -0.78 -14.09
N PRO A 15 -9.79 -1.51 -13.18
CA PRO A 15 -9.77 -1.17 -11.77
C PRO A 15 -8.34 -1.06 -11.27
N PRO A 16 -7.98 -0.03 -10.51
CA PRO A 16 -6.59 0.19 -10.11
C PRO A 16 -6.16 -0.74 -8.96
N ILE A 17 -4.86 -0.98 -8.89
CA ILE A 17 -4.18 -1.53 -7.70
C ILE A 17 -3.51 -0.35 -7.01
N ILE A 18 -3.97 -0.02 -5.81
CA ILE A 18 -3.58 1.18 -5.05
C ILE A 18 -2.96 0.75 -3.73
N GLY A 19 -1.87 1.39 -3.33
CA GLY A 19 -1.35 1.33 -1.98
C GLY A 19 -1.48 2.68 -1.28
N VAL A 20 -1.66 2.65 0.04
CA VAL A 20 -1.67 3.85 0.89
C VAL A 20 -0.92 3.56 2.17
N HIS A 21 0.00 4.43 2.56
CA HIS A 21 0.62 4.35 3.88
C HIS A 21 0.44 5.63 4.68
N ALA A 22 0.30 5.48 6.01
CA ALA A 22 0.16 6.59 6.94
C ALA A 22 0.40 6.13 8.38
N LYS A 23 0.65 7.05 9.29
CA LYS A 23 0.62 6.79 10.73
C LYS A 23 -0.79 6.32 11.16
N PRO A 24 -0.92 5.59 12.29
CA PRO A 24 -2.22 5.26 12.86
C PRO A 24 -3.09 6.52 13.04
N GLY A 25 -4.41 6.37 12.88
CA GLY A 25 -5.37 7.47 13.08
C GLY A 25 -5.48 8.47 11.93
N MET A 26 -4.74 8.31 10.83
CA MET A 26 -4.76 9.22 9.68
C MET A 26 -5.90 8.97 8.69
N GLY A 27 -6.90 8.17 9.05
CA GLY A 27 -8.11 7.99 8.23
C GLY A 27 -7.98 7.05 7.02
N LYS A 28 -6.94 6.20 6.96
CA LYS A 28 -6.76 5.22 5.86
C LYS A 28 -8.00 4.37 5.61
N SER A 29 -8.48 3.69 6.64
CA SER A 29 -9.63 2.76 6.53
C SER A 29 -10.92 3.51 6.22
N THR A 30 -11.13 4.71 6.80
CA THR A 30 -12.26 5.58 6.47
C THR A 30 -12.22 6.02 5.01
N TRP A 31 -11.06 6.43 4.50
CA TRP A 31 -10.88 6.76 3.09
C TRP A 31 -11.21 5.57 2.19
N ALA A 32 -10.71 4.38 2.51
CA ALA A 32 -10.94 3.17 1.72
C ALA A 32 -12.40 2.68 1.78
N SER A 33 -13.15 3.00 2.86
CA SER A 33 -14.55 2.64 2.99
C SER A 33 -15.47 3.31 1.96
N HIS A 34 -15.03 4.42 1.37
CA HIS A 34 -15.76 5.11 0.32
C HIS A 34 -15.48 4.55 -1.10
N ALA A 35 -14.65 3.50 -1.21
CA ALA A 35 -14.45 2.81 -2.48
C ALA A 35 -15.74 2.10 -2.95
N PRO A 36 -15.91 1.84 -4.25
CA PRO A 36 -17.08 1.15 -4.77
C PRO A 36 -17.22 -0.26 -4.19
N LYS A 37 -18.34 -0.55 -3.49
CA LYS A 37 -18.67 -1.86 -2.90
C LYS A 37 -17.47 -2.55 -2.26
N PRO A 38 -16.85 -1.97 -1.23
CA PRO A 38 -15.62 -2.48 -0.65
C PRO A 38 -15.86 -3.74 0.19
N LEU A 39 -14.98 -4.72 0.07
CA LEU A 39 -14.80 -5.80 1.03
C LEU A 39 -13.47 -5.60 1.75
N PHE A 40 -13.51 -5.43 3.06
CA PHE A 40 -12.32 -5.35 3.90
C PHE A 40 -11.84 -6.76 4.28
N VAL A 41 -10.64 -7.09 3.88
CA VAL A 41 -9.88 -8.25 4.36
C VAL A 41 -9.13 -7.80 5.60
N GLN A 42 -9.70 -8.13 6.77
CA GLN A 42 -9.17 -7.66 8.05
C GLN A 42 -7.95 -8.49 8.48
N LEU A 43 -6.82 -7.83 8.61
CA LEU A 43 -5.57 -8.37 9.15
C LEU A 43 -5.23 -7.75 10.52
N GLU A 44 -5.96 -6.69 10.89
CA GLU A 44 -5.98 -6.09 12.21
C GLU A 44 -7.39 -5.63 12.59
N GLU A 45 -7.61 -5.41 13.88
CA GLU A 45 -8.87 -4.83 14.38
C GLU A 45 -8.81 -3.31 14.19
N GLY A 46 -9.71 -2.74 13.39
CA GLY A 46 -9.73 -1.29 13.14
C GLY A 46 -10.97 -0.80 12.42
N THR A 47 -11.76 -1.71 11.85
CA THR A 47 -12.93 -1.35 11.02
C THR A 47 -14.27 -1.38 11.75
N ASN A 48 -14.31 -1.64 13.07
CA ASN A 48 -15.55 -1.84 13.82
C ASN A 48 -16.51 -0.64 13.81
N SER A 49 -15.99 0.58 13.63
CA SER A 49 -16.78 1.81 13.52
C SER A 49 -17.23 2.15 12.10
N LEU A 50 -16.85 1.36 11.09
CA LEU A 50 -17.20 1.59 9.70
C LEU A 50 -18.33 0.68 9.26
N ASP A 51 -19.26 1.22 8.48
CA ASP A 51 -20.33 0.42 7.85
C ASP A 51 -19.83 -0.16 6.52
N VAL A 52 -19.13 -1.30 6.61
CA VAL A 52 -18.52 -1.98 5.46
C VAL A 52 -18.63 -3.49 5.58
N ALA A 53 -18.66 -4.18 4.44
CA ALA A 53 -18.47 -5.63 4.41
C ALA A 53 -17.03 -5.97 4.81
N ARG A 54 -16.87 -6.98 5.67
CA ARG A 54 -15.56 -7.39 6.18
C ARG A 54 -15.47 -8.88 6.42
N THR A 55 -14.28 -9.45 6.29
CA THR A 55 -13.99 -10.81 6.70
C THR A 55 -13.90 -10.89 8.23
N PRO A 56 -13.94 -12.08 8.84
CA PRO A 56 -13.33 -12.29 10.15
C PRO A 56 -11.87 -11.81 10.17
N LEU A 57 -11.31 -11.58 11.37
CA LEU A 57 -9.90 -11.25 11.50
C LEU A 57 -9.02 -12.42 11.01
N LEU A 58 -8.27 -12.22 9.95
CA LEU A 58 -7.39 -13.22 9.37
C LEU A 58 -5.99 -13.10 10.00
N LYS A 59 -5.42 -14.24 10.40
CA LYS A 59 -4.10 -14.32 11.05
C LYS A 59 -3.09 -15.12 10.25
N ASP A 60 -3.56 -15.84 9.25
CA ASP A 60 -2.74 -16.78 8.49
C ASP A 60 -2.75 -16.44 6.99
N TRP A 61 -1.61 -16.62 6.36
CA TRP A 61 -1.47 -16.43 4.92
C TRP A 61 -2.44 -17.30 4.11
N SER A 62 -2.71 -18.54 4.55
CA SER A 62 -3.67 -19.45 3.90
C SER A 62 -5.07 -18.86 3.79
N ASP A 63 -5.53 -18.15 4.84
CA ASP A 63 -6.86 -17.55 4.86
C ASP A 63 -6.96 -16.38 3.88
N VAL A 64 -5.89 -15.60 3.75
CA VAL A 64 -5.81 -14.52 2.74
C VAL A 64 -5.88 -15.10 1.34
N VAL A 65 -5.13 -16.18 1.06
CA VAL A 65 -5.17 -16.85 -0.26
C VAL A 65 -6.54 -17.46 -0.52
N ALA A 66 -7.18 -18.07 0.48
CA ALA A 66 -8.53 -18.62 0.36
C ALA A 66 -9.56 -17.51 0.07
N THR A 67 -9.46 -16.37 0.76
CA THR A 67 -10.34 -15.21 0.52
C THR A 67 -10.18 -14.67 -0.91
N MET A 68 -8.94 -14.52 -1.39
CA MET A 68 -8.69 -14.11 -2.77
C MET A 68 -9.22 -15.14 -3.77
N GLY A 69 -9.08 -16.44 -3.46
CA GLY A 69 -9.64 -17.53 -4.25
C GLY A 69 -11.17 -17.45 -4.36
N ALA A 70 -11.86 -17.24 -3.24
CA ALA A 70 -13.31 -17.07 -3.19
C ALA A 70 -13.76 -15.85 -4.02
N LEU A 71 -13.07 -14.71 -3.91
CA LEU A 71 -13.33 -13.53 -4.74
C LEU A 71 -13.16 -13.75 -6.24
N ILE A 72 -12.35 -14.73 -6.65
CA ILE A 72 -12.16 -15.09 -8.06
C ILE A 72 -13.24 -16.08 -8.55
N THR A 73 -13.67 -17.02 -7.70
CA THR A 73 -14.45 -18.18 -8.12
C THR A 73 -15.93 -18.12 -7.74
N GLU A 74 -16.29 -17.43 -6.67
CA GLU A 74 -17.66 -17.36 -6.18
C GLU A 74 -18.43 -16.15 -6.75
N GLU A 75 -19.76 -16.23 -6.74
CA GLU A 75 -20.61 -15.11 -7.14
C GLU A 75 -20.74 -14.09 -6.01
N HIS A 76 -20.44 -12.85 -6.32
CA HIS A 76 -20.56 -11.70 -5.43
C HIS A 76 -20.60 -10.40 -6.24
N ASP A 77 -20.91 -9.28 -5.58
CA ASP A 77 -21.00 -7.98 -6.23
C ASP A 77 -19.95 -6.94 -5.77
N TYR A 78 -18.96 -7.37 -4.97
CA TYR A 78 -17.84 -6.51 -4.55
C TYR A 78 -17.05 -5.98 -5.76
N LYS A 79 -16.65 -4.70 -5.67
CA LYS A 79 -15.89 -4.01 -6.72
C LYS A 79 -14.49 -3.60 -6.28
N THR A 80 -14.26 -3.58 -4.97
CA THR A 80 -12.96 -3.24 -4.38
C THR A 80 -12.66 -4.22 -3.24
N VAL A 81 -11.46 -4.76 -3.20
CA VAL A 81 -10.94 -5.46 -2.02
C VAL A 81 -9.93 -4.56 -1.31
N VAL A 82 -10.09 -4.42 0.01
CA VAL A 82 -9.23 -3.59 0.86
C VAL A 82 -8.49 -4.50 1.83
N PHE A 83 -7.17 -4.58 1.76
CA PHE A 83 -6.33 -5.29 2.72
C PHE A 83 -5.91 -4.33 3.84
N ASP A 84 -6.41 -4.55 5.05
CA ASP A 84 -6.21 -3.68 6.21
C ASP A 84 -5.61 -4.46 7.40
N THR A 85 -4.29 -4.41 7.61
CA THR A 85 -3.21 -3.76 6.85
C THR A 85 -2.18 -4.76 6.30
N ILE A 86 -1.42 -4.35 5.29
CA ILE A 86 -0.44 -5.25 4.64
C ILE A 86 0.85 -5.41 5.45
N ASP A 87 1.16 -4.54 6.38
CA ASP A 87 2.25 -4.78 7.35
C ASP A 87 1.88 -5.93 8.31
N MET A 88 0.60 -6.14 8.60
CA MET A 88 0.14 -7.35 9.31
C MET A 88 0.13 -8.58 8.38
N LEU A 89 -0.14 -8.40 7.07
CA LEU A 89 0.03 -9.46 6.09
C LEU A 89 1.49 -9.94 6.03
N GLU A 90 2.46 -9.03 6.10
CA GLU A 90 3.88 -9.39 6.15
C GLU A 90 4.19 -10.31 7.32
N MET A 91 3.65 -10.01 8.51
CA MET A 91 3.80 -10.86 9.69
C MET A 91 3.18 -12.25 9.50
N ALA A 92 2.01 -12.33 8.86
CA ALA A 92 1.36 -13.61 8.55
C ALA A 92 2.18 -14.43 7.53
N ILE A 93 2.80 -13.79 6.56
CA ILE A 93 3.74 -14.41 5.60
C ILE A 93 4.96 -14.97 6.34
N TRP A 94 5.59 -14.20 7.21
CA TRP A 94 6.75 -14.65 7.98
C TRP A 94 6.42 -15.83 8.87
N LYS A 95 5.26 -15.77 9.56
CA LYS A 95 4.75 -16.89 10.35
C LYS A 95 4.62 -18.15 9.50
N CYS A 96 3.99 -18.06 8.34
CA CYS A 96 3.80 -19.20 7.43
C CYS A 96 5.15 -19.82 6.99
N ILE A 97 6.15 -18.99 6.67
CA ILE A 97 7.49 -19.47 6.29
C ILE A 97 8.16 -20.15 7.48
N CYS A 98 8.11 -19.55 8.67
CA CYS A 98 8.70 -20.13 9.88
C CYS A 98 8.09 -21.48 10.26
N GLU A 99 6.76 -21.60 10.16
CA GLU A 99 6.05 -22.86 10.41
C GLU A 99 6.40 -23.93 9.38
N ARG A 100 6.43 -23.57 8.08
CA ARG A 100 6.81 -24.47 6.98
C ARG A 100 8.22 -25.06 7.18
N GLU A 101 9.15 -24.25 7.67
CA GLU A 101 10.55 -24.63 7.82
C GLU A 101 10.92 -25.05 9.25
N ASN A 102 9.96 -25.01 10.17
CA ASN A 102 10.15 -25.32 11.60
C ASN A 102 11.30 -24.52 12.25
N VAL A 103 11.32 -23.21 12.00
CA VAL A 103 12.28 -22.26 12.56
C VAL A 103 11.61 -21.22 13.44
N LYS A 104 12.36 -20.62 14.38
CA LYS A 104 11.81 -19.67 15.35
C LYS A 104 11.64 -18.25 14.82
N SER A 105 12.36 -17.88 13.80
CA SER A 105 12.30 -16.53 13.21
C SER A 105 12.61 -16.56 11.71
N ILE A 106 12.13 -15.53 11.01
CA ILE A 106 12.32 -15.39 9.57
C ILE A 106 13.81 -15.26 9.17
N GLU A 107 14.65 -14.70 10.05
CA GLU A 107 16.10 -14.61 9.83
C GLU A 107 16.78 -15.97 9.71
N LEU A 108 16.22 -16.99 10.39
CA LEU A 108 16.74 -18.36 10.38
C LEU A 108 16.19 -19.19 9.22
N ALA A 109 15.15 -18.74 8.56
CA ALA A 109 14.55 -19.45 7.46
C ALA A 109 15.48 -19.53 6.24
N SER A 110 15.27 -20.55 5.41
CA SER A 110 15.99 -20.78 4.14
C SER A 110 17.51 -20.86 4.30
N GLY A 111 17.95 -21.43 5.44
CA GLY A 111 19.36 -21.58 5.76
C GLY A 111 19.99 -20.36 6.42
N GLY A 112 19.18 -19.44 6.95
CA GLY A 112 19.64 -18.28 7.74
C GLY A 112 20.12 -17.08 6.92
N TYR A 113 20.84 -16.19 7.58
CA TYR A 113 21.39 -14.95 6.98
C TYR A 113 20.33 -14.04 6.35
N GLY A 114 19.11 -14.05 6.88
CA GLY A 114 18.01 -13.23 6.37
C GLY A 114 17.45 -13.68 5.01
N ARG A 115 17.77 -14.89 4.54
CA ARG A 115 17.23 -15.42 3.26
C ARG A 115 15.73 -15.62 3.30
N GLY A 116 15.13 -15.84 4.48
CA GLY A 116 13.68 -15.93 4.64
C GLY A 116 12.94 -14.70 4.14
N TYR A 117 13.48 -13.49 4.31
CA TYR A 117 12.90 -12.27 3.76
C TYR A 117 12.90 -12.25 2.23
N LYS A 118 13.94 -12.81 1.60
CA LYS A 118 13.98 -12.96 0.16
C LYS A 118 12.90 -13.93 -0.32
N VAL A 119 12.73 -15.06 0.35
CA VAL A 119 11.65 -16.02 0.08
C VAL A 119 10.27 -15.36 0.25
N ALA A 120 10.08 -14.57 1.32
CA ALA A 120 8.84 -13.82 1.50
C ALA A 120 8.53 -12.91 0.31
N LEU A 121 9.51 -12.20 -0.22
CA LEU A 121 9.35 -11.34 -1.38
C LEU A 121 9.07 -12.15 -2.66
N GLU A 122 9.94 -13.11 -2.98
CA GLU A 122 9.93 -13.80 -4.27
C GLU A 122 8.77 -14.82 -4.42
N GLU A 123 8.33 -15.46 -3.34
CA GLU A 123 7.27 -16.46 -3.40
C GLU A 123 5.90 -15.91 -2.96
N TYR A 124 5.84 -15.16 -1.86
CA TYR A 124 4.58 -14.77 -1.23
C TYR A 124 4.06 -13.43 -1.75
N TRP A 125 4.88 -12.37 -1.71
CA TRP A 125 4.45 -11.07 -2.20
C TRP A 125 4.20 -11.06 -3.70
N THR A 126 5.01 -11.79 -4.47
CA THR A 126 4.79 -11.97 -5.92
C THR A 126 3.45 -12.67 -6.17
N ARG A 127 3.15 -13.75 -5.44
CA ARG A 127 1.87 -14.45 -5.53
C ARG A 127 0.68 -13.60 -5.10
N PHE A 128 0.85 -12.77 -4.06
CA PHE A 128 -0.18 -11.83 -3.61
C PHE A 128 -0.54 -10.83 -4.72
N ILE A 129 0.45 -10.17 -5.30
CA ILE A 129 0.24 -9.22 -6.40
C ILE A 129 -0.36 -9.90 -7.64
N GLU A 130 0.04 -11.12 -7.93
CA GLU A 130 -0.53 -11.89 -9.03
C GLU A 130 -2.00 -12.19 -8.79
N GLY A 131 -2.37 -12.56 -7.57
CA GLY A 131 -3.77 -12.70 -7.15
C GLY A 131 -4.57 -11.41 -7.33
N CYS A 132 -4.02 -10.26 -6.95
CA CYS A 132 -4.65 -8.96 -7.18
C CYS A 132 -4.89 -8.68 -8.68
N ARG A 133 -3.94 -9.04 -9.53
CA ARG A 133 -4.09 -8.92 -10.99
C ARG A 133 -5.17 -9.87 -11.53
N VAL A 134 -5.22 -11.10 -11.04
CA VAL A 134 -6.25 -12.06 -11.45
C VAL A 134 -7.64 -11.58 -11.04
N MET A 135 -7.83 -11.07 -9.82
CA MET A 135 -9.10 -10.46 -9.38
C MET A 135 -9.48 -9.28 -10.28
N ARG A 136 -8.53 -8.40 -10.61
CA ARG A 136 -8.75 -7.28 -11.53
C ARG A 136 -9.17 -7.74 -12.92
N ASP A 137 -8.43 -8.67 -13.52
CA ASP A 137 -8.59 -9.03 -14.93
C ASP A 137 -9.77 -9.98 -15.18
N LYS A 138 -10.11 -10.85 -14.22
CA LYS A 138 -11.21 -11.80 -14.33
C LYS A 138 -12.52 -11.31 -13.75
N ARG A 139 -12.48 -10.53 -12.67
CA ARG A 139 -13.69 -10.13 -11.91
C ARG A 139 -13.91 -8.62 -11.91
N ASN A 140 -13.03 -7.85 -12.54
CA ASN A 140 -13.09 -6.38 -12.56
C ASN A 140 -13.10 -5.77 -11.15
N ILE A 141 -12.27 -6.30 -10.24
CA ILE A 141 -12.14 -5.88 -8.84
C ILE A 141 -10.88 -5.03 -8.70
N GLY A 142 -11.00 -3.84 -8.12
CA GLY A 142 -9.87 -3.01 -7.71
C GLY A 142 -9.28 -3.50 -6.39
N THR A 143 -8.02 -3.18 -6.14
CA THR A 143 -7.33 -3.52 -4.88
C THR A 143 -6.85 -2.26 -4.20
N ILE A 144 -7.10 -2.16 -2.88
CA ILE A 144 -6.51 -1.15 -2.00
C ILE A 144 -5.71 -1.87 -0.93
N MET A 145 -4.45 -1.50 -0.79
CA MET A 145 -3.54 -1.99 0.24
C MET A 145 -3.27 -0.87 1.23
N LEU A 146 -3.74 -1.02 2.47
CA LEU A 146 -3.46 -0.09 3.56
C LEU A 146 -2.23 -0.56 4.34
N CYS A 147 -1.35 0.37 4.69
CA CYS A 147 -0.10 0.09 5.40
C CYS A 147 0.15 1.15 6.47
N HIS A 148 0.79 0.78 7.56
CA HIS A 148 1.34 1.77 8.48
C HIS A 148 2.60 2.42 7.92
N SER A 149 2.93 3.63 8.42
CA SER A 149 4.17 4.32 8.09
C SER A 149 5.21 4.17 9.19
N VAL A 150 6.46 4.14 8.77
CA VAL A 150 7.64 4.30 9.61
C VAL A 150 8.50 5.44 9.06
N ASP A 151 9.15 6.21 9.92
CA ASP A 151 10.11 7.21 9.48
C ASP A 151 11.49 6.56 9.49
N ARG A 152 12.20 6.63 8.37
CA ARG A 152 13.55 6.09 8.18
C ARG A 152 14.52 7.20 7.81
N GLU A 153 15.74 7.08 8.30
CA GLU A 153 16.83 7.94 7.88
C GLU A 153 17.29 7.55 6.47
N VAL A 154 17.36 8.55 5.60
CA VAL A 154 17.86 8.40 4.24
C VAL A 154 19.16 9.20 4.12
N THR A 155 20.24 8.49 3.81
CA THR A 155 21.53 9.10 3.49
C THR A 155 21.68 9.16 1.97
N SER A 156 21.91 10.35 1.46
CA SER A 156 22.14 10.58 0.03
C SER A 156 23.56 11.09 -0.18
N ALA A 157 24.19 10.71 -1.29
CA ALA A 157 25.51 11.23 -1.66
C ALA A 157 25.49 12.74 -1.97
N SER A 158 24.32 13.33 -2.21
CA SER A 158 24.14 14.72 -2.64
C SER A 158 23.37 15.59 -1.65
N ALA A 159 22.96 15.04 -0.49
CA ALA A 159 22.18 15.78 0.51
C ALA A 159 22.53 15.33 1.94
N GLU A 160 22.29 16.19 2.91
CA GLU A 160 22.34 15.82 4.32
C GLU A 160 21.34 14.70 4.62
N THR A 161 21.62 13.88 5.64
CA THR A 161 20.71 12.83 6.13
C THR A 161 19.39 13.45 6.54
N TYR A 162 18.29 12.90 6.07
CA TYR A 162 16.93 13.35 6.37
C TYR A 162 16.00 12.19 6.70
N LEU A 163 14.89 12.48 7.37
CA LEU A 163 13.83 11.50 7.65
C LEU A 163 12.84 11.46 6.49
N ARG A 164 12.47 10.24 6.09
CA ARG A 164 11.44 9.98 5.09
C ARG A 164 10.41 9.02 5.64
N SER A 165 9.12 9.35 5.48
CA SER A 165 8.02 8.45 5.79
C SER A 165 7.89 7.38 4.71
N GLU A 166 7.96 6.13 5.11
CA GLU A 166 7.91 4.94 4.25
C GLU A 166 6.86 3.94 4.74
N PRO A 167 6.35 3.04 3.86
CA PRO A 167 5.55 1.91 4.32
C PRO A 167 6.32 1.08 5.35
N LYS A 168 5.63 0.65 6.41
CA LYS A 168 6.22 -0.20 7.46
C LYS A 168 6.32 -1.64 6.99
N LEU A 169 7.16 -1.87 5.99
CA LEU A 169 7.46 -3.17 5.41
C LEU A 169 8.97 -3.43 5.48
N PHE A 170 9.35 -4.67 5.32
CA PHE A 170 10.75 -5.05 5.40
C PHE A 170 11.57 -4.45 4.26
N ALA A 171 12.70 -3.86 4.63
CA ALA A 171 13.77 -3.47 3.72
C ALA A 171 15.11 -3.87 4.34
N SER A 172 15.94 -4.59 3.58
CA SER A 172 17.27 -4.94 4.00
C SER A 172 18.22 -3.74 3.95
N SER A 173 19.17 -3.66 4.86
CA SER A 173 20.18 -2.58 4.88
C SER A 173 21.02 -2.51 3.60
N SER A 174 21.14 -3.62 2.87
CA SER A 174 21.85 -3.68 1.58
C SER A 174 20.98 -3.25 0.39
N GLY A 175 19.68 -2.98 0.59
CA GLY A 175 18.72 -2.67 -0.49
C GLY A 175 18.38 -3.85 -1.41
N LYS A 176 18.94 -5.06 -1.17
CA LYS A 176 18.69 -6.23 -2.04
C LYS A 176 17.30 -6.82 -1.91
N VAL A 177 16.66 -6.63 -0.77
CA VAL A 177 15.27 -7.01 -0.48
C VAL A 177 14.59 -5.78 0.07
N ASP A 178 13.64 -5.24 -0.67
CA ASP A 178 12.80 -4.11 -0.28
C ASP A 178 11.38 -4.38 -0.74
N VAL A 179 10.52 -4.73 0.21
CA VAL A 179 9.12 -5.08 -0.04
C VAL A 179 8.32 -3.83 -0.43
N ALA A 180 8.64 -2.69 0.20
CA ALA A 180 7.95 -1.43 -0.12
C ALA A 180 8.23 -1.00 -1.56
N ASP A 181 9.50 -0.98 -1.99
CA ASP A 181 9.88 -0.63 -3.35
C ASP A 181 9.24 -1.60 -4.36
N TYR A 182 9.27 -2.90 -4.09
CA TYR A 182 8.62 -3.89 -4.93
C TYR A 182 7.11 -3.60 -5.09
N LEU A 183 6.36 -3.43 -3.99
CA LEU A 183 4.92 -3.21 -4.04
C LEU A 183 4.56 -1.87 -4.71
N ILE A 184 5.27 -0.80 -4.39
CA ILE A 184 5.12 0.51 -5.03
C ILE A 184 5.32 0.37 -6.55
N GLY A 185 6.34 -0.40 -6.97
CA GLY A 185 6.60 -0.71 -8.37
C GLY A 185 5.39 -1.36 -9.08
N GLN A 186 4.68 -2.27 -8.40
CA GLN A 186 3.56 -3.03 -8.96
C GLN A 186 2.22 -2.28 -8.98
N CYS A 187 2.06 -1.24 -8.14
CA CYS A 187 0.83 -0.46 -8.03
C CYS A 187 0.67 0.56 -9.17
N ASP A 188 -0.58 0.92 -9.46
CA ASP A 188 -0.92 2.03 -10.35
C ASP A 188 -0.75 3.37 -9.63
N ALA A 189 -1.06 3.42 -8.33
CA ALA A 189 -0.75 4.52 -7.44
C ALA A 189 -0.38 4.02 -6.03
N TRP A 190 0.49 4.77 -5.37
CA TRP A 190 0.83 4.59 -3.96
C TRP A 190 0.84 5.95 -3.28
N GLY A 191 -0.03 6.15 -2.28
CA GLY A 191 -0.20 7.41 -1.58
C GLY A 191 0.42 7.42 -0.20
N TYR A 192 0.85 8.58 0.23
CA TYR A 192 1.17 8.90 1.62
C TYR A 192 0.10 9.85 2.18
N PHE A 193 -0.49 9.48 3.32
CA PHE A 193 -1.38 10.38 4.04
C PHE A 193 -0.64 10.98 5.23
N GLY A 194 -0.62 12.29 5.25
CA GLY A 194 0.08 13.08 6.25
C GLY A 194 -0.70 14.32 6.66
N THR A 195 -0.02 15.21 7.35
CA THR A 195 -0.56 16.53 7.72
C THR A 195 0.14 17.63 6.92
N ASP A 196 -0.56 18.71 6.63
CA ASP A 196 0.02 19.91 5.99
C ASP A 196 0.93 20.63 6.99
N ILE A 197 2.15 20.12 7.16
CA ILE A 197 3.17 20.73 8.00
C ILE A 197 4.07 21.59 7.13
N ARG A 198 4.16 22.88 7.44
CA ARG A 198 5.15 23.80 6.86
C ARG A 198 6.21 24.09 7.90
N THR A 199 7.46 24.01 7.50
CA THR A 199 8.56 24.51 8.31
C THR A 199 8.73 26.01 8.05
N VAL A 200 8.74 26.82 9.12
CA VAL A 200 9.05 28.26 9.07
C VAL A 200 10.34 28.48 9.83
N ASP A 201 11.20 29.33 9.30
CA ASP A 201 12.39 29.74 10.02
C ASP A 201 11.97 30.46 11.31
N SER A 202 12.65 30.16 12.41
CA SER A 202 12.45 30.91 13.66
C SER A 202 12.99 32.31 13.49
N ALA A 203 12.52 33.26 14.33
CA ALA A 203 13.00 34.65 14.32
C ALA A 203 14.53 34.77 14.43
N ASP A 204 15.17 33.80 15.09
CA ASP A 204 16.64 33.76 15.29
C ASP A 204 17.39 32.98 14.19
N LYS A 205 16.70 32.48 13.12
CA LYS A 205 17.27 31.71 12.00
C LYS A 205 18.03 30.43 12.37
N GLU A 206 18.15 30.08 13.65
CA GLU A 206 18.89 28.88 14.10
C GLU A 206 18.02 27.63 14.20
N ARG A 207 16.69 27.76 14.20
CA ARG A 207 15.75 26.63 14.31
C ARG A 207 14.62 26.77 13.32
N LYS A 208 14.26 25.66 12.69
CA LYS A 208 13.03 25.56 11.90
C LYS A 208 11.89 25.12 12.82
N LEU A 209 10.83 25.90 12.87
CA LEU A 209 9.62 25.58 13.62
C LEU A 209 8.59 24.94 12.68
N ALA A 210 8.02 23.81 13.09
CA ALA A 210 6.89 23.23 12.40
C ALA A 210 5.65 24.09 12.66
N LYS A 211 5.00 24.61 11.61
CA LYS A 211 3.70 25.27 11.65
C LYS A 211 2.72 24.56 10.75
N GLY A 212 1.45 24.47 11.17
CA GLY A 212 0.40 23.72 10.48
C GLY A 212 0.17 22.38 11.13
N GLY A 213 -0.43 21.44 10.42
CA GLY A 213 -0.66 20.07 10.91
C GLY A 213 -2.08 19.80 11.39
N THR A 214 -3.01 20.73 11.15
CA THR A 214 -4.45 20.52 11.42
C THR A 214 -5.20 19.91 10.24
N ASN A 215 -4.69 20.06 9.02
CA ASN A 215 -5.31 19.52 7.82
C ASN A 215 -4.62 18.24 7.39
N PHE A 216 -5.39 17.21 7.17
CA PHE A 216 -4.89 15.97 6.59
C PHE A 216 -4.84 16.08 5.06
N VAL A 217 -3.79 15.53 4.45
CA VAL A 217 -3.54 15.57 3.01
C VAL A 217 -3.10 14.23 2.47
N GLN A 218 -3.47 13.97 1.23
CA GLN A 218 -3.06 12.83 0.44
C GLN A 218 -1.96 13.27 -0.53
N HIS A 219 -0.80 12.65 -0.46
CA HIS A 219 0.30 12.85 -1.39
C HIS A 219 0.43 11.63 -2.31
N TRP A 220 0.28 11.84 -3.60
CA TRP A 220 0.33 10.79 -4.62
C TRP A 220 1.55 10.91 -5.53
N TYR A 221 2.47 11.81 -5.23
CA TYR A 221 3.70 12.07 -5.96
C TYR A 221 4.92 11.94 -5.03
N PRO A 222 6.09 11.53 -5.55
CA PRO A 222 7.28 11.35 -4.72
C PRO A 222 7.81 12.69 -4.21
N ALA A 223 8.26 12.70 -2.96
CA ALA A 223 8.94 13.83 -2.34
C ALA A 223 10.06 13.34 -1.41
N ALA A 224 10.97 14.22 -1.00
CA ALA A 224 12.01 13.85 -0.05
C ALA A 224 11.43 13.34 1.27
N ALA A 225 10.30 13.91 1.73
CA ALA A 225 9.69 13.59 3.00
C ALA A 225 8.89 12.29 3.03
N HIS A 226 8.51 11.72 1.87
CA HIS A 226 7.69 10.51 1.81
C HIS A 226 7.85 9.75 0.50
N LEU A 227 7.62 8.43 0.55
CA LEU A 227 7.48 7.61 -0.63
C LEU A 227 6.05 7.71 -1.18
N ALA A 228 5.93 7.99 -2.46
CA ALA A 228 4.66 7.94 -3.18
C ALA A 228 4.91 7.73 -4.69
N LYS A 229 3.86 7.34 -5.42
CA LYS A 229 3.90 7.11 -6.87
C LYS A 229 2.50 7.23 -7.45
N ASN A 230 2.36 7.73 -8.65
CA ASN A 230 1.14 7.54 -9.44
C ASN A 230 1.45 7.49 -10.94
N ARG A 231 0.50 6.89 -11.71
CA ARG A 231 0.52 6.84 -13.17
C ARG A 231 -0.49 7.79 -13.79
N TYR A 232 -1.10 8.65 -12.99
CA TYR A 232 -2.25 9.50 -13.36
C TYR A 232 -1.89 10.97 -13.50
N GLY A 233 -0.61 11.33 -13.34
CA GLY A 233 -0.15 12.71 -13.45
C GLY A 233 -0.54 13.61 -12.27
N ILE A 234 -0.91 13.05 -11.13
CA ILE A 234 -1.21 13.82 -9.92
C ILE A 234 0.09 14.41 -9.36
N THR A 235 0.19 15.74 -9.32
CA THR A 235 1.40 16.48 -8.89
C THR A 235 1.15 17.41 -7.70
N GLN A 236 -0.11 17.53 -7.26
CA GLN A 236 -0.49 18.38 -6.13
C GLN A 236 -1.08 17.54 -5.00
N PRO A 237 -0.93 17.97 -3.73
CA PRO A 237 -1.58 17.31 -2.62
C PRO A 237 -3.10 17.46 -2.72
N ILE A 238 -3.83 16.42 -2.32
CA ILE A 238 -5.29 16.41 -2.27
C ILE A 238 -5.69 16.47 -0.79
N THR A 239 -6.66 17.30 -0.43
CA THR A 239 -7.20 17.30 0.94
C THR A 239 -7.74 15.93 1.30
N LEU A 240 -7.40 15.42 2.47
CA LEU A 240 -7.94 14.18 3.00
C LEU A 240 -9.18 14.50 3.85
N ASP A 241 -10.28 14.80 3.17
CA ASP A 241 -11.57 14.96 3.82
C ASP A 241 -12.19 13.60 4.14
N ILE A 242 -12.86 13.49 5.28
CA ILE A 242 -13.42 12.23 5.77
C ILE A 242 -14.54 11.70 4.85
N ASN A 243 -15.24 12.56 4.14
CA ASN A 243 -16.39 12.21 3.29
C ASN A 243 -16.04 12.21 1.80
N THR A 244 -15.15 13.09 1.35
CA THR A 244 -14.88 13.33 -0.09
C THR A 244 -13.52 12.85 -0.54
N GLY A 245 -12.58 12.60 0.38
CA GLY A 245 -11.17 12.35 0.05
C GLY A 245 -10.93 11.21 -0.94
N PHE A 246 -11.75 10.14 -0.92
CA PHE A 246 -11.67 9.08 -1.93
C PHE A 246 -12.21 9.56 -3.31
N ALA A 247 -13.32 10.28 -3.31
CA ALA A 247 -13.90 10.84 -4.53
C ALA A 247 -12.96 11.88 -5.17
N ASP A 248 -12.32 12.72 -4.36
CA ASP A 248 -11.36 13.73 -4.82
C ASP A 248 -10.13 13.07 -5.47
N PHE A 249 -9.64 11.96 -4.90
CA PHE A 249 -8.59 11.15 -5.52
C PHE A 249 -9.07 10.55 -6.87
N CYS A 250 -10.29 9.99 -6.91
CA CYS A 250 -10.85 9.46 -8.16
C CYS A 250 -11.00 10.55 -9.21
N ALA A 251 -11.42 11.76 -8.84
CA ALA A 251 -11.49 12.89 -9.74
C ALA A 251 -10.11 13.27 -10.28
N ALA A 252 -9.10 13.31 -9.42
CA ALA A 252 -7.72 13.60 -9.82
C ALA A 252 -7.12 12.54 -10.77
N MET A 253 -7.48 11.25 -10.59
CA MET A 253 -7.05 10.18 -11.52
C MET A 253 -7.67 10.32 -12.92
N ASN A 254 -8.85 10.92 -13.02
CA ASN A 254 -9.62 11.04 -14.27
C ASN A 254 -9.42 12.40 -14.99
N GLN A 255 -8.64 13.32 -14.43
CA GLN A 255 -8.32 14.57 -15.12
C GLN A 255 -7.52 14.24 -16.38
N GLU A 256 -8.06 14.64 -17.53
CA GLU A 256 -7.35 14.55 -18.80
C GLU A 256 -6.15 15.54 -18.76
N GLN A 257 -4.97 15.03 -19.02
CA GLN A 257 -3.78 15.85 -19.29
C GLN A 257 -3.82 16.37 -20.72
#